data_e56725079ed23a60833683398c622d8d
#
_entry.id   e56725079ed23a60833683398c622d8d
#
_cell.length_a   1.000
_cell.length_b   1.000
_cell.length_c   1.000
_cell.angle_alpha   90.00
_cell.angle_beta   90.00
_cell.angle_gamma   90.00
#
_symmetry.space_group_name_H-M   'P 1'
#
loop_
_entity.id
_entity.type
_entity.pdbx_description
1 polymer ?
#
loop_
_entity_poly.entity_id
_entity_poly.type
_entity_poly.pdbx_seq_one_letter_code
_entity_poly.pdbx_strand_id
1 'polypeptide(L)'
;MSAFLTALVPVILLVALGQFLAKRGLVPAEAFRALDRLSFLVLLPALIIRALANAEFDGAPWVMLGALIAAQVLLGAFGLSARFWPGIAPPAIGTIIQSNVRWNTIIGLSLGGLLFGDEGLALVSLAAAAMIPVANVISVYALVSHAERPPGDKPRPLLALTRNPLIYACLIGIALASFHVRLPVIADESLKMLANAAIALGLLSAGAGVDLGALQRAGLRTFTWSLVRLIGLPAVTLVIGLAIGLSGLPLAIALICAATPTAPNSYVLARELGGDAGLAANFIAAQTLLAALTLPLTWGVILWLGAV
;
A
#
# COMPACT_ATOMS: atom_id res chain seq x y z
N MET A 1 -13.71 -14.52 12.42
CA MET A 1 -13.10 -13.48 13.30
C MET A 1 -11.80 -13.96 13.93
N SER A 2 -11.72 -15.16 14.52
CA SER A 2 -10.48 -15.69 15.13
C SER A 2 -9.31 -15.77 14.12
N ALA A 3 -9.52 -16.35 12.94
CA ALA A 3 -8.49 -16.46 11.91
C ALA A 3 -7.92 -15.08 11.50
N PHE A 4 -8.79 -14.07 11.36
CA PHE A 4 -8.34 -12.71 11.04
C PHE A 4 -7.50 -12.09 12.17
N LEU A 5 -7.90 -12.26 13.43
CA LEU A 5 -7.11 -11.79 14.57
C LEU A 5 -5.75 -12.49 14.64
N THR A 6 -5.71 -13.80 14.38
CA THR A 6 -4.47 -14.57 14.31
C THR A 6 -3.54 -14.04 13.21
N ALA A 7 -4.07 -13.56 12.09
CA ALA A 7 -3.28 -12.93 11.03
C ALA A 7 -2.91 -11.48 11.35
N LEU A 8 -3.82 -10.70 11.92
CA LEU A 8 -3.61 -9.27 12.18
C LEU A 8 -2.69 -8.99 13.36
N VAL A 9 -2.79 -9.76 14.45
CA VAL A 9 -1.99 -9.54 15.68
C VAL A 9 -0.49 -9.61 15.41
N PRO A 10 0.07 -10.61 14.71
CA PRO A 10 1.49 -10.62 14.36
C PRO A 10 1.93 -9.39 13.55
N VAL A 11 1.10 -8.91 12.61
CA VAL A 11 1.37 -7.69 11.84
C VAL A 11 1.48 -6.48 12.76
N ILE A 12 0.51 -6.30 13.68
CA ILE A 12 0.52 -5.20 14.65
C ILE A 12 1.72 -5.31 15.58
N LEU A 13 2.06 -6.51 16.07
CA LEU A 13 3.20 -6.72 16.96
C LEU A 13 4.53 -6.38 16.28
N LEU A 14 4.74 -6.76 15.02
CA LEU A 14 5.94 -6.41 14.28
C LEU A 14 6.05 -4.91 13.99
N VAL A 15 4.94 -4.26 13.64
CA VAL A 15 4.88 -2.80 13.50
C VAL A 15 5.18 -2.11 14.83
N ALA A 16 4.58 -2.56 15.93
CA ALA A 16 4.84 -2.02 17.27
C ALA A 16 6.30 -2.24 17.72
N LEU A 17 6.86 -3.42 17.42
CA LEU A 17 8.27 -3.71 17.70
C LEU A 17 9.20 -2.79 16.90
N GLY A 18 8.96 -2.59 15.62
CA GLY A 18 9.71 -1.67 14.78
C GLY A 18 9.70 -0.24 15.35
N GLN A 19 8.54 0.24 15.77
CA GLN A 19 8.36 1.52 16.44
C GLN A 19 9.13 1.59 17.77
N PHE A 20 9.07 0.53 18.58
CA PHE A 20 9.80 0.44 19.85
C PHE A 20 11.31 0.50 19.65
N LEU A 21 11.85 -0.28 18.69
CA LEU A 21 13.28 -0.32 18.37
C LEU A 21 13.80 1.05 17.91
N ALA A 22 13.05 1.73 17.05
CA ALA A 22 13.40 3.08 16.57
C ALA A 22 13.33 4.11 17.70
N LYS A 23 12.24 4.11 18.49
CA LYS A 23 12.04 5.08 19.58
C LYS A 23 13.07 4.95 20.71
N ARG A 24 13.50 3.71 20.99
CA ARG A 24 14.54 3.44 22.00
C ARG A 24 15.96 3.64 21.47
N GLY A 25 16.14 3.95 20.19
CA GLY A 25 17.46 4.08 19.57
C GLY A 25 18.25 2.77 19.52
N LEU A 26 17.61 1.61 19.73
CA LEU A 26 18.25 0.30 19.65
C LEU A 26 18.67 -0.04 18.22
N VAL A 27 17.93 0.46 17.24
CA VAL A 27 18.27 0.40 15.82
C VAL A 27 18.24 1.83 15.28
N PRO A 28 19.36 2.34 14.74
CA PRO A 28 19.42 3.71 14.25
C PRO A 28 18.58 3.91 12.97
N ALA A 29 18.13 5.12 12.74
CA ALA A 29 17.28 5.46 11.58
C ALA A 29 17.96 5.14 10.24
N GLU A 30 19.29 5.21 10.17
CA GLU A 30 20.10 4.83 8.99
C GLU A 30 19.93 3.35 8.64
N ALA A 31 19.92 2.49 9.66
CA ALA A 31 19.73 1.05 9.46
C ALA A 31 18.33 0.75 8.90
N PHE A 32 17.26 1.40 9.40
CA PHE A 32 15.93 1.25 8.83
C PHE A 32 15.86 1.75 7.39
N ARG A 33 16.52 2.88 7.05
CA ARG A 33 16.59 3.34 5.65
C ARG A 33 17.32 2.34 4.74
N ALA A 34 18.39 1.71 5.24
CA ALA A 34 19.10 0.67 4.48
C ALA A 34 18.23 -0.58 4.29
N LEU A 35 17.49 -1.00 5.32
CA LEU A 35 16.51 -2.10 5.25
C LEU A 35 15.38 -1.79 4.27
N ASP A 36 14.83 -0.59 4.27
CA ASP A 36 13.82 -0.15 3.30
C ASP A 36 14.34 -0.26 1.87
N ARG A 37 15.57 0.20 1.63
CA ARG A 37 16.19 0.14 0.32
C ARG A 37 16.42 -1.30 -0.12
N LEU A 38 16.93 -2.17 0.75
CA LEU A 38 17.10 -3.60 0.48
C LEU A 38 15.76 -4.28 0.19
N SER A 39 14.76 -4.00 1.02
CA SER A 39 13.41 -4.54 0.83
C SER A 39 12.82 -4.12 -0.51
N PHE A 40 12.95 -2.86 -0.87
CA PHE A 40 12.40 -2.33 -2.12
C PHE A 40 13.12 -2.84 -3.36
N LEU A 41 14.46 -2.99 -3.32
CA LEU A 41 15.26 -3.38 -4.49
C LEU A 41 15.38 -4.89 -4.69
N VAL A 42 15.29 -5.69 -3.61
CA VAL A 42 15.60 -7.14 -3.66
C VAL A 42 14.48 -7.98 -3.06
N LEU A 43 14.10 -7.72 -1.79
CA LEU A 43 13.24 -8.66 -1.07
C LEU A 43 11.79 -8.66 -1.59
N LEU A 44 11.20 -7.49 -1.81
CA LEU A 44 9.84 -7.37 -2.38
C LEU A 44 9.78 -7.84 -3.84
N PRO A 45 10.73 -7.49 -4.74
CA PRO A 45 10.80 -8.10 -6.06
C PRO A 45 10.84 -9.63 -6.02
N ALA A 46 11.67 -10.22 -5.16
CA ALA A 46 11.77 -11.67 -5.02
C ALA A 46 10.43 -12.30 -4.59
N LEU A 47 9.76 -11.68 -3.60
CA LEU A 47 8.44 -12.11 -3.14
C LEU A 47 7.40 -12.04 -4.26
N ILE A 48 7.34 -10.92 -4.98
CA ILE A 48 6.36 -10.69 -6.05
C ILE A 48 6.58 -11.64 -7.22
N ILE A 49 7.83 -11.80 -7.68
CA ILE A 49 8.17 -12.75 -8.76
C ILE A 49 7.72 -14.15 -8.38
N ARG A 50 8.09 -14.62 -7.17
CA ARG A 50 7.72 -15.96 -6.72
C ARG A 50 6.21 -16.14 -6.63
N ALA A 51 5.52 -15.20 -5.99
CA ALA A 51 4.08 -15.29 -5.80
C ALA A 51 3.32 -15.33 -7.15
N LEU A 52 3.70 -14.47 -8.09
CA LEU A 52 3.05 -14.41 -9.40
C LEU A 52 3.43 -15.59 -10.31
N ALA A 53 4.70 -16.03 -10.30
CA ALA A 53 5.16 -17.16 -11.12
C ALA A 53 4.48 -18.49 -10.75
N ASN A 54 4.10 -18.66 -9.47
CA ASN A 54 3.42 -19.84 -8.96
C ASN A 54 1.89 -19.71 -8.91
N ALA A 55 1.33 -18.59 -9.39
CA ALA A 55 -0.11 -18.34 -9.36
C ALA A 55 -0.81 -18.98 -10.57
N GLU A 56 -1.95 -19.60 -10.31
CA GLU A 56 -2.91 -19.99 -11.33
C GLU A 56 -4.00 -18.88 -11.42
N PHE A 57 -4.03 -18.19 -12.55
CA PHE A 57 -4.96 -17.08 -12.74
C PHE A 57 -6.25 -17.56 -13.44
N ASP A 58 -7.07 -18.34 -12.73
CA ASP A 58 -8.38 -18.73 -13.23
C ASP A 58 -9.42 -17.62 -13.02
N GLY A 59 -9.89 -17.04 -14.10
CA GLY A 59 -11.14 -16.27 -14.19
C GLY A 59 -11.04 -14.78 -13.88
N ALA A 60 -11.17 -14.32 -12.64
CA ALA A 60 -11.59 -12.96 -12.31
C ALA A 60 -10.53 -11.89 -11.93
N PRO A 61 -9.21 -12.04 -12.08
CA PRO A 61 -8.26 -11.03 -11.58
C PRO A 61 -8.41 -9.67 -12.28
N TRP A 62 -8.82 -9.65 -13.55
CA TRP A 62 -8.99 -8.40 -14.29
C TRP A 62 -10.13 -7.53 -13.76
N VAL A 63 -11.22 -8.16 -13.32
CA VAL A 63 -12.35 -7.47 -12.68
C VAL A 63 -11.93 -6.85 -11.36
N MET A 64 -11.16 -7.59 -10.54
CA MET A 64 -10.58 -7.10 -9.30
C MET A 64 -9.66 -5.89 -9.53
N LEU A 65 -8.77 -5.99 -10.51
CA LEU A 65 -7.85 -4.90 -10.84
C LEU A 65 -8.60 -3.66 -11.33
N GLY A 66 -9.62 -3.84 -12.18
CA GLY A 66 -10.49 -2.77 -12.65
C GLY A 66 -11.18 -2.04 -11.51
N ALA A 67 -11.75 -2.79 -10.54
CA ALA A 67 -12.38 -2.21 -9.35
C ALA A 67 -11.40 -1.40 -8.51
N LEU A 68 -10.21 -1.94 -8.24
CA LEU A 68 -9.17 -1.27 -7.45
C LEU A 68 -8.65 0.00 -8.13
N ILE A 69 -8.36 -0.05 -9.43
CA ILE A 69 -7.89 1.11 -10.20
C ILE A 69 -8.98 2.20 -10.23
N ALA A 70 -10.23 1.82 -10.55
CA ALA A 70 -11.33 2.77 -10.59
C ALA A 70 -11.57 3.43 -9.22
N ALA A 71 -11.58 2.66 -8.14
CA ALA A 71 -11.71 3.18 -6.79
C ALA A 71 -10.57 4.14 -6.43
N GLN A 72 -9.33 3.78 -6.78
CA GLN A 72 -8.14 4.59 -6.54
C GLN A 72 -8.19 5.93 -7.29
N VAL A 73 -8.60 5.92 -8.56
CA VAL A 73 -8.78 7.13 -9.37
C VAL A 73 -9.89 8.01 -8.80
N LEU A 74 -11.04 7.43 -8.45
CA LEU A 74 -12.17 8.18 -7.87
C LEU A 74 -11.82 8.80 -6.53
N LEU A 75 -11.14 8.05 -5.64
CA LEU A 75 -10.76 8.60 -4.34
C LEU A 75 -9.63 9.64 -4.48
N GLY A 76 -8.73 9.47 -5.43
CA GLY A 76 -7.74 10.48 -5.81
C GLY A 76 -8.41 11.77 -6.29
N ALA A 77 -9.39 11.66 -7.20
CA ALA A 77 -10.18 12.79 -7.67
C ALA A 77 -10.99 13.45 -6.55
N PHE A 78 -11.59 12.66 -5.66
CA PHE A 78 -12.26 13.18 -4.46
C PHE A 78 -11.32 13.99 -3.57
N GLY A 79 -10.03 13.64 -3.51
CA GLY A 79 -9.01 14.40 -2.80
C GLY A 79 -8.88 15.86 -3.27
N LEU A 80 -9.28 16.19 -4.51
CA LEU A 80 -9.35 17.57 -5.00
C LEU A 80 -10.38 18.42 -4.23
N SER A 81 -11.37 17.80 -3.59
CA SER A 81 -12.34 18.51 -2.76
C SER A 81 -11.71 19.18 -1.54
N ALA A 82 -10.50 18.77 -1.16
CA ALA A 82 -9.72 19.41 -0.09
C ALA A 82 -9.52 20.92 -0.32
N ARG A 83 -9.50 21.37 -1.58
CA ARG A 83 -9.41 22.80 -1.93
C ARG A 83 -10.54 23.67 -1.35
N PHE A 84 -11.69 23.05 -1.07
CA PHE A 84 -12.85 23.73 -0.48
C PHE A 84 -12.81 23.77 1.05
N TRP A 85 -11.85 23.11 1.67
CA TRP A 85 -11.69 23.10 3.11
C TRP A 85 -10.90 24.35 3.56
N PRO A 86 -11.44 25.18 4.46
CA PRO A 86 -10.80 26.43 4.87
C PRO A 86 -9.37 26.21 5.40
N GLY A 87 -8.42 27.01 4.92
CA GLY A 87 -7.04 27.02 5.38
C GLY A 87 -6.20 25.80 4.95
N ILE A 88 -6.58 25.07 3.90
CA ILE A 88 -5.70 24.09 3.25
C ILE A 88 -4.85 24.82 2.19
N ALA A 89 -3.52 24.79 2.39
CA ALA A 89 -2.57 25.31 1.43
C ALA A 89 -2.44 24.38 0.20
N PRO A 90 -2.09 24.87 -0.99
CA PRO A 90 -1.93 24.03 -2.19
C PRO A 90 -1.05 22.79 -1.99
N PRO A 91 0.14 22.84 -1.36
CA PRO A 91 0.96 21.64 -1.13
C PRO A 91 0.26 20.53 -0.34
N ALA A 92 -0.62 20.93 0.62
CA ALA A 92 -1.40 19.99 1.40
C ALA A 92 -2.46 19.26 0.55
N ILE A 93 -3.02 19.90 -0.49
CA ILE A 93 -3.96 19.25 -1.42
C ILE A 93 -3.27 18.09 -2.14
N GLY A 94 -2.09 18.33 -2.70
CA GLY A 94 -1.30 17.28 -3.34
C GLY A 94 -1.00 16.11 -2.40
N THR A 95 -0.66 16.41 -1.15
CA THR A 95 -0.41 15.41 -0.12
C THR A 95 -1.66 14.61 0.27
N ILE A 96 -2.84 15.25 0.35
CA ILE A 96 -4.12 14.57 0.60
C ILE A 96 -4.46 13.62 -0.55
N ILE A 97 -4.34 14.07 -1.80
CA ILE A 97 -4.58 13.23 -2.99
C ILE A 97 -3.64 12.03 -2.96
N GLN A 98 -2.33 12.24 -2.73
CA GLN A 98 -1.35 11.17 -2.58
C GLN A 98 -1.77 10.18 -1.49
N SER A 99 -2.15 10.67 -0.31
CA SER A 99 -2.56 9.84 0.83
C SER A 99 -3.79 8.98 0.51
N ASN A 100 -4.71 9.49 -0.31
CA ASN A 100 -5.91 8.76 -0.72
C ASN A 100 -5.63 7.62 -1.70
N VAL A 101 -4.58 7.73 -2.53
CA VAL A 101 -4.31 6.72 -3.57
C VAL A 101 -3.19 5.75 -3.20
N ARG A 102 -2.24 6.14 -2.35
CA ARG A 102 -1.16 5.23 -1.94
C ARG A 102 -1.63 4.26 -0.87
N TRP A 103 -1.07 3.07 -0.88
CA TRP A 103 -1.40 1.98 0.03
C TRP A 103 -0.15 1.25 0.52
N ASN A 104 -0.24 0.60 1.66
CA ASN A 104 0.87 -0.16 2.22
C ASN A 104 0.84 -1.59 1.69
N THR A 105 1.61 -1.82 0.64
CA THR A 105 1.73 -3.12 -0.03
C THR A 105 2.22 -4.21 0.92
N ILE A 106 3.10 -3.89 1.87
CA ILE A 106 3.66 -4.86 2.82
C ILE A 106 2.57 -5.39 3.75
N ILE A 107 1.73 -4.50 4.30
CA ILE A 107 0.59 -4.90 5.12
C ILE A 107 -0.40 -5.74 4.28
N GLY A 108 -0.67 -5.32 3.04
CA GLY A 108 -1.51 -6.08 2.12
C GLY A 108 -0.99 -7.50 1.88
N LEU A 109 0.29 -7.64 1.50
CA LEU A 109 0.95 -8.93 1.27
C LEU A 109 0.96 -9.81 2.53
N SER A 110 1.22 -9.20 3.70
CA SER A 110 1.20 -9.92 4.97
C SER A 110 -0.18 -10.50 5.29
N LEU A 111 -1.23 -9.67 5.18
CA LEU A 111 -2.60 -10.12 5.45
C LEU A 111 -3.08 -11.12 4.40
N GLY A 112 -2.81 -10.88 3.11
CA GLY A 112 -3.17 -11.80 2.04
C GLY A 112 -2.52 -13.17 2.25
N GLY A 113 -1.22 -13.20 2.54
CA GLY A 113 -0.48 -14.44 2.78
C GLY A 113 -0.91 -15.18 4.05
N LEU A 114 -1.12 -14.46 5.16
CA LEU A 114 -1.52 -15.07 6.44
C LEU A 114 -2.97 -15.58 6.44
N LEU A 115 -3.86 -14.94 5.68
CA LEU A 115 -5.27 -15.32 5.61
C LEU A 115 -5.55 -16.38 4.55
N PHE A 116 -4.86 -16.30 3.40
CA PHE A 116 -5.20 -17.07 2.21
C PHE A 116 -4.02 -17.78 1.55
N GLY A 117 -2.87 -17.84 2.23
CA GLY A 117 -1.67 -18.54 1.75
C GLY A 117 -1.11 -17.97 0.44
N ASP A 118 -0.57 -18.86 -0.40
CA ASP A 118 0.10 -18.48 -1.65
C ASP A 118 -0.88 -17.84 -2.66
N GLU A 119 -2.15 -18.25 -2.69
CA GLU A 119 -3.19 -17.65 -3.54
C GLU A 119 -3.46 -16.20 -3.16
N GLY A 120 -3.59 -15.93 -1.86
CA GLY A 120 -3.73 -14.56 -1.35
C GLY A 120 -2.52 -13.69 -1.67
N LEU A 121 -1.29 -14.22 -1.54
CA LEU A 121 -0.07 -13.53 -1.92
C LEU A 121 -0.05 -13.19 -3.41
N ALA A 122 -0.45 -14.12 -4.27
CA ALA A 122 -0.51 -13.92 -5.72
C ALA A 122 -1.48 -12.81 -6.10
N LEU A 123 -2.71 -12.85 -5.56
CA LEU A 123 -3.74 -11.84 -5.84
C LEU A 123 -3.33 -10.45 -5.33
N VAL A 124 -2.73 -10.34 -4.12
CA VAL A 124 -2.21 -9.06 -3.62
C VAL A 124 -1.04 -8.56 -4.46
N SER A 125 -0.16 -9.46 -4.93
CA SER A 125 0.96 -9.09 -5.81
C SER A 125 0.45 -8.56 -7.15
N LEU A 126 -0.61 -9.15 -7.70
CA LEU A 126 -1.28 -8.67 -8.91
C LEU A 126 -1.94 -7.32 -8.68
N ALA A 127 -2.64 -7.14 -7.53
CA ALA A 127 -3.16 -5.84 -7.13
C ALA A 127 -2.05 -4.78 -7.03
N ALA A 128 -0.88 -5.15 -6.50
CA ALA A 128 0.29 -4.27 -6.41
C ALA A 128 0.80 -3.88 -7.81
N ALA A 129 0.85 -4.83 -8.75
CA ALA A 129 1.24 -4.57 -10.13
C ALA A 129 0.37 -3.50 -10.81
N ALA A 130 -0.93 -3.48 -10.50
CA ALA A 130 -1.87 -2.53 -11.05
C ALA A 130 -1.91 -1.19 -10.27
N MET A 131 -2.02 -1.27 -8.93
CA MET A 131 -2.23 -0.10 -8.08
C MET A 131 -0.98 0.78 -7.93
N ILE A 132 0.24 0.20 -7.91
CA ILE A 132 1.48 0.97 -7.69
C ILE A 132 1.74 1.97 -8.81
N PRO A 133 1.68 1.60 -10.11
CA PRO A 133 1.85 2.55 -11.20
C PRO A 133 0.82 3.68 -11.16
N VAL A 134 -0.45 3.34 -10.96
CA VAL A 134 -1.56 4.31 -10.89
C VAL A 134 -1.36 5.27 -9.71
N ALA A 135 -1.06 4.74 -8.52
CA ALA A 135 -0.76 5.56 -7.34
C ALA A 135 0.42 6.50 -7.59
N ASN A 136 1.49 6.03 -8.24
CA ASN A 136 2.67 6.86 -8.53
C ASN A 136 2.33 7.98 -9.51
N VAL A 137 1.62 7.68 -10.61
CA VAL A 137 1.21 8.71 -11.58
C VAL A 137 0.35 9.77 -10.93
N ILE A 138 -0.70 9.37 -10.21
CA ILE A 138 -1.61 10.31 -9.54
C ILE A 138 -0.86 11.12 -8.47
N SER A 139 -0.05 10.47 -7.63
CA SER A 139 0.70 11.13 -6.56
C SER A 139 1.68 12.15 -7.09
N VAL A 140 2.50 11.78 -8.08
CA VAL A 140 3.49 12.68 -8.68
C VAL A 140 2.79 13.86 -9.34
N TYR A 141 1.75 13.60 -10.13
CA TYR A 141 0.98 14.67 -10.78
C TYR A 141 0.36 15.61 -9.74
N ALA A 142 -0.28 15.08 -8.71
CA ALA A 142 -0.93 15.87 -7.67
C ALA A 142 0.05 16.73 -6.87
N LEU A 143 1.17 16.13 -6.41
CA LEU A 143 2.18 16.84 -5.63
C LEU A 143 2.81 17.98 -6.45
N VAL A 144 3.13 17.70 -7.70
CA VAL A 144 3.75 18.68 -8.60
C VAL A 144 2.80 19.81 -8.96
N SER A 145 1.54 19.48 -9.28
CA SER A 145 0.56 20.47 -9.69
C SER A 145 0.19 21.44 -8.55
N HIS A 146 0.37 21.03 -7.30
CA HIS A 146 0.05 21.82 -6.12
C HIS A 146 1.29 22.32 -5.37
N ALA A 147 2.51 22.02 -5.85
CA ALA A 147 3.74 22.47 -5.21
C ALA A 147 3.95 23.97 -5.39
N GLU A 148 4.38 24.64 -4.32
CA GLU A 148 4.92 26.01 -4.40
C GLU A 148 6.34 25.93 -4.99
N ARG A 149 6.49 26.18 -6.29
CA ARG A 149 7.76 26.09 -6.99
C ARG A 149 8.06 27.31 -7.83
N PRO A 150 9.36 27.63 -8.03
CA PRO A 150 9.77 28.58 -9.05
C PRO A 150 9.34 28.09 -10.45
N PRO A 151 8.98 29.00 -11.37
CA PRO A 151 8.64 28.64 -12.74
C PRO A 151 9.82 27.93 -13.42
N GLY A 152 9.60 26.72 -13.96
CA GLY A 152 10.58 26.04 -14.84
C GLY A 152 10.97 24.62 -14.43
N ASP A 153 10.76 24.19 -13.20
CA ASP A 153 11.12 22.84 -12.76
C ASP A 153 9.99 21.83 -13.05
N LYS A 154 10.15 21.02 -14.11
CA LYS A 154 9.18 19.99 -14.51
C LYS A 154 9.68 18.60 -14.09
N PRO A 155 9.07 17.95 -13.07
CA PRO A 155 9.38 16.56 -12.78
C PRO A 155 8.95 15.65 -13.91
N ARG A 156 9.70 14.57 -14.10
CA ARG A 156 9.47 13.55 -15.14
C ARG A 156 8.80 12.32 -14.53
N PRO A 157 7.45 12.28 -14.37
CA PRO A 157 6.75 11.20 -13.71
C PRO A 157 6.95 9.83 -14.40
N LEU A 158 7.03 9.82 -15.73
CA LEU A 158 7.25 8.60 -16.49
C LEU A 158 8.61 7.94 -16.19
N LEU A 159 9.66 8.74 -15.94
CA LEU A 159 10.97 8.20 -15.60
C LEU A 159 10.98 7.52 -14.22
N ALA A 160 10.15 7.96 -13.29
CA ALA A 160 10.00 7.31 -11.99
C ALA A 160 9.33 5.92 -12.12
N LEU A 161 8.40 5.78 -13.06
CA LEU A 161 7.73 4.51 -13.36
C LEU A 161 8.71 3.49 -13.98
N THR A 162 9.50 3.92 -14.98
CA THR A 162 10.46 3.04 -15.65
C THR A 162 11.66 2.63 -14.77
N ARG A 163 11.80 3.17 -13.56
CA ARG A 163 12.86 2.81 -12.61
C ARG A 163 12.33 2.04 -11.39
N ASN A 164 11.06 1.66 -11.38
CA ASN A 164 10.47 0.98 -10.24
C ASN A 164 10.70 -0.54 -10.31
N PRO A 165 11.51 -1.14 -9.40
CA PRO A 165 11.83 -2.56 -9.43
C PRO A 165 10.62 -3.46 -9.20
N LEU A 166 9.58 -2.99 -8.50
CA LEU A 166 8.36 -3.75 -8.27
C LEU A 166 7.56 -3.94 -9.56
N ILE A 167 7.60 -2.96 -10.48
CA ILE A 167 6.95 -3.10 -11.80
C ILE A 167 7.65 -4.20 -12.60
N TYR A 168 8.98 -4.21 -12.63
CA TYR A 168 9.74 -5.27 -13.31
C TYR A 168 9.48 -6.65 -12.69
N ALA A 169 9.41 -6.72 -11.36
CA ALA A 169 9.09 -7.96 -10.65
C ALA A 169 7.71 -8.49 -11.06
N CYS A 170 6.71 -7.61 -11.16
CA CYS A 170 5.38 -7.98 -11.62
C CYS A 170 5.39 -8.47 -13.07
N LEU A 171 6.07 -7.76 -13.97
CA LEU A 171 6.17 -8.15 -15.38
C LEU A 171 6.84 -9.51 -15.53
N ILE A 172 7.95 -9.75 -14.81
CA ILE A 172 8.66 -11.03 -14.80
C ILE A 172 7.75 -12.14 -14.26
N GLY A 173 7.12 -11.93 -13.11
CA GLY A 173 6.26 -12.94 -12.50
C GLY A 173 5.05 -13.30 -13.37
N ILE A 174 4.38 -12.29 -13.95
CA ILE A 174 3.26 -12.50 -14.89
C ILE A 174 3.73 -13.23 -16.15
N ALA A 175 4.88 -12.86 -16.72
CA ALA A 175 5.43 -13.54 -17.89
C ALA A 175 5.72 -15.01 -17.60
N LEU A 176 6.36 -15.33 -16.46
CA LEU A 176 6.63 -16.72 -16.05
C LEU A 176 5.31 -17.52 -15.95
N ALA A 177 4.30 -16.97 -15.30
CA ALA A 177 2.99 -17.60 -15.19
C ALA A 177 2.30 -17.79 -16.55
N SER A 178 2.29 -16.73 -17.39
CA SER A 178 1.64 -16.75 -18.70
C SER A 178 2.27 -17.75 -19.69
N PHE A 179 3.58 -17.93 -19.60
CA PHE A 179 4.32 -18.94 -20.39
C PHE A 179 4.40 -20.31 -19.70
N HIS A 180 3.74 -20.49 -18.55
CA HIS A 180 3.74 -21.72 -17.76
C HIS A 180 5.17 -22.19 -17.40
N VAL A 181 6.11 -21.26 -17.23
CA VAL A 181 7.49 -21.53 -16.87
C VAL A 181 7.57 -21.77 -15.36
N ARG A 182 7.79 -23.02 -14.97
CA ARG A 182 8.03 -23.36 -13.57
C ARG A 182 9.42 -22.97 -13.13
N LEU A 183 9.52 -22.34 -11.98
CA LEU A 183 10.82 -22.02 -11.37
C LEU A 183 11.55 -23.31 -10.99
N PRO A 184 12.86 -23.44 -11.29
CA PRO A 184 13.68 -24.53 -10.74
C PRO A 184 13.61 -24.53 -9.20
N VAL A 185 13.62 -25.69 -8.56
CA VAL A 185 13.46 -25.84 -7.10
C VAL A 185 14.44 -24.94 -6.32
N ILE A 186 15.70 -24.87 -6.75
CA ILE A 186 16.73 -24.04 -6.09
C ILE A 186 16.36 -22.56 -6.19
N ALA A 187 15.85 -22.09 -7.34
CA ALA A 187 15.44 -20.72 -7.53
C ALA A 187 14.18 -20.38 -6.69
N ASP A 188 13.18 -21.26 -6.68
CA ASP A 188 11.95 -21.04 -5.88
C ASP A 188 12.26 -20.99 -4.38
N GLU A 189 13.06 -21.93 -3.85
CA GLU A 189 13.44 -21.89 -2.43
C GLU A 189 14.30 -20.66 -2.07
N SER A 190 15.19 -20.22 -2.95
CA SER A 190 15.96 -18.99 -2.74
C SER A 190 15.04 -17.75 -2.71
N LEU A 191 14.10 -17.65 -3.64
CA LEU A 191 13.11 -16.57 -3.66
C LEU A 191 12.19 -16.62 -2.43
N LYS A 192 11.83 -17.82 -1.96
CA LYS A 192 11.02 -18.01 -0.75
C LYS A 192 11.74 -17.52 0.51
N MET A 193 13.03 -17.77 0.65
CA MET A 193 13.83 -17.26 1.78
C MET A 193 13.85 -15.72 1.77
N LEU A 194 14.06 -15.10 0.61
CA LEU A 194 14.03 -13.65 0.45
C LEU A 194 12.63 -13.08 0.70
N ALA A 195 11.58 -13.76 0.23
CA ALA A 195 10.20 -13.37 0.44
C ALA A 195 9.81 -13.36 1.92
N ASN A 196 10.20 -14.37 2.68
CA ASN A 196 9.95 -14.42 4.13
C ASN A 196 10.63 -13.26 4.87
N ALA A 197 11.86 -12.93 4.49
CA ALA A 197 12.56 -11.77 5.04
C ALA A 197 11.87 -10.43 4.67
N ALA A 198 11.32 -10.32 3.45
CA ALA A 198 10.65 -9.11 2.97
C ALA A 198 9.49 -8.69 3.87
N ILE A 199 8.64 -9.64 4.27
CA ILE A 199 7.47 -9.36 5.11
C ILE A 199 7.90 -8.90 6.50
N ALA A 200 8.76 -9.66 7.18
CA ALA A 200 9.17 -9.36 8.54
C ALA A 200 9.92 -8.01 8.64
N LEU A 201 10.94 -7.82 7.82
CA LEU A 201 11.76 -6.60 7.82
C LEU A 201 10.95 -5.38 7.35
N GLY A 202 10.05 -5.58 6.38
CA GLY A 202 9.18 -4.53 5.89
C GLY A 202 8.18 -4.04 6.94
N LEU A 203 7.60 -4.95 7.76
CA LEU A 203 6.71 -4.57 8.86
C LEU A 203 7.46 -3.85 9.98
N LEU A 204 8.66 -4.31 10.35
CA LEU A 204 9.50 -3.61 11.32
C LEU A 204 9.85 -2.19 10.84
N SER A 205 10.21 -2.05 9.57
CA SER A 205 10.57 -0.76 9.00
C SER A 205 9.35 0.16 8.88
N ALA A 206 8.19 -0.38 8.50
CA ALA A 206 6.94 0.37 8.50
C ALA A 206 6.60 0.92 9.88
N GLY A 207 6.81 0.13 10.93
CA GLY A 207 6.66 0.55 12.33
C GLY A 207 7.64 1.64 12.74
N ALA A 208 8.91 1.48 12.38
CA ALA A 208 9.94 2.48 12.65
C ALA A 208 9.63 3.85 12.01
N GLY A 209 8.94 3.84 10.86
CA GLY A 209 8.51 5.05 10.17
C GLY A 209 7.31 5.78 10.80
N VAL A 210 6.65 5.21 11.83
CA VAL A 210 5.53 5.87 12.52
C VAL A 210 6.05 6.94 13.48
N ASP A 211 5.83 8.21 13.17
CA ASP A 211 6.14 9.34 14.07
C ASP A 211 4.95 9.63 15.00
N LEU A 212 5.02 9.17 16.24
CA LEU A 212 4.01 9.45 17.26
C LEU A 212 3.93 10.94 17.65
N GLY A 213 5.03 11.70 17.49
CA GLY A 213 5.02 13.15 17.67
C GLY A 213 4.22 13.85 16.56
N ALA A 214 4.28 13.32 15.34
CA ALA A 214 3.41 13.77 14.24
C ALA A 214 1.94 13.56 14.57
N LEU A 215 1.57 12.45 15.21
CA LEU A 215 0.20 12.18 15.62
C LEU A 215 -0.33 13.20 16.63
N GLN A 216 0.49 13.63 17.60
CA GLN A 216 0.09 14.67 18.57
C GLN A 216 -0.16 16.03 17.91
N ARG A 217 0.51 16.30 16.79
CA ARG A 217 0.29 17.49 15.96
C ARG A 217 -0.83 17.31 14.93
N ALA A 218 -1.34 16.08 14.79
CA ALA A 218 -2.41 15.77 13.85
C ALA A 218 -3.72 16.45 14.28
N GLY A 219 -4.16 17.43 13.51
CA GLY A 219 -5.44 18.10 13.71
C GLY A 219 -6.61 17.31 13.11
N LEU A 220 -7.83 17.82 13.30
CA LEU A 220 -9.07 17.24 12.77
C LEU A 220 -8.99 16.90 11.27
N ARG A 221 -8.29 17.71 10.48
CA ARG A 221 -8.07 17.47 9.03
C ARG A 221 -7.38 16.14 8.75
N THR A 222 -6.32 15.83 9.51
CA THR A 222 -5.59 14.56 9.36
C THR A 222 -6.51 13.38 9.65
N PHE A 223 -7.27 13.44 10.74
CA PHE A 223 -8.20 12.38 11.09
C PHE A 223 -9.30 12.21 10.05
N THR A 224 -9.92 13.30 9.59
CA THR A 224 -10.98 13.23 8.57
C THR A 224 -10.48 12.58 7.27
N TRP A 225 -9.36 13.07 6.72
CA TRP A 225 -8.81 12.51 5.49
C TRP A 225 -8.23 11.10 5.68
N SER A 226 -7.78 10.74 6.88
CA SER A 226 -7.41 9.35 7.20
C SER A 226 -8.61 8.43 7.17
N LEU A 227 -9.76 8.84 7.71
CA LEU A 227 -11.00 8.07 7.64
C LEU A 227 -11.53 7.99 6.20
N VAL A 228 -11.47 9.09 5.44
CA VAL A 228 -11.79 9.08 4.01
C VAL A 228 -10.96 8.02 3.28
N ARG A 229 -9.67 7.90 3.58
CA ARG A 229 -8.80 6.89 2.97
C ARG A 229 -9.15 5.48 3.44
N LEU A 230 -9.24 5.26 4.74
CA LEU A 230 -9.36 3.92 5.33
C LEU A 230 -10.77 3.31 5.22
N ILE A 231 -11.78 4.13 5.08
CA ILE A 231 -13.18 3.70 4.91
C ILE A 231 -13.65 3.97 3.49
N GLY A 232 -13.33 5.14 2.94
CA GLY A 232 -13.80 5.54 1.61
C GLY A 232 -13.26 4.66 0.49
N LEU A 233 -11.96 4.33 0.49
CA LEU A 233 -11.41 3.47 -0.57
C LEU A 233 -11.99 2.05 -0.53
N PRO A 234 -12.07 1.35 0.61
CA PRO A 234 -12.76 0.07 0.67
C PRO A 234 -14.24 0.15 0.28
N ALA A 235 -14.96 1.19 0.72
CA ALA A 235 -16.37 1.37 0.37
C ALA A 235 -16.57 1.56 -1.15
N VAL A 236 -15.77 2.42 -1.77
CA VAL A 236 -15.83 2.64 -3.23
C VAL A 236 -15.43 1.35 -3.98
N THR A 237 -14.38 0.66 -3.51
CA THR A 237 -13.97 -0.64 -4.07
C THR A 237 -15.08 -1.68 -3.97
N LEU A 238 -15.77 -1.74 -2.83
CA LEU A 238 -16.91 -2.62 -2.62
C LEU A 238 -18.06 -2.32 -3.59
N VAL A 239 -18.48 -1.06 -3.66
CA VAL A 239 -19.58 -0.65 -4.53
C VAL A 239 -19.27 -0.96 -5.99
N ILE A 240 -18.07 -0.59 -6.46
CA ILE A 240 -17.66 -0.90 -7.83
C ILE A 240 -17.57 -2.41 -8.04
N GLY A 241 -16.89 -3.12 -7.12
CA GLY A 241 -16.70 -4.57 -7.21
C GLY A 241 -18.02 -5.31 -7.34
N LEU A 242 -18.99 -5.03 -6.47
CA LEU A 242 -20.31 -5.63 -6.53
C LEU A 242 -21.07 -5.28 -7.82
N ALA A 243 -20.97 -4.02 -8.28
CA ALA A 243 -21.63 -3.56 -9.51
C ALA A 243 -21.12 -4.28 -10.77
N ILE A 244 -19.86 -4.71 -10.76
CA ILE A 244 -19.26 -5.46 -11.90
C ILE A 244 -19.17 -6.97 -11.64
N GLY A 245 -19.87 -7.49 -10.62
CA GLY A 245 -19.98 -8.92 -10.34
C GLY A 245 -18.76 -9.54 -9.63
N LEU A 246 -17.89 -8.73 -9.00
CA LEU A 246 -16.76 -9.25 -8.23
C LEU A 246 -17.26 -9.90 -6.95
N SER A 247 -16.81 -11.13 -6.68
CA SER A 247 -17.22 -11.92 -5.51
C SER A 247 -16.09 -12.82 -5.01
N GLY A 248 -16.31 -13.53 -3.91
CA GLY A 248 -15.36 -14.51 -3.37
C GLY A 248 -14.01 -13.91 -2.98
N LEU A 249 -12.98 -14.74 -3.03
CA LEU A 249 -11.62 -14.37 -2.63
C LEU A 249 -11.07 -13.11 -3.34
N PRO A 250 -11.27 -12.89 -4.65
CA PRO A 250 -10.83 -11.65 -5.29
C PRO A 250 -11.47 -10.39 -4.69
N LEU A 251 -12.76 -10.44 -4.30
CA LEU A 251 -13.41 -9.32 -3.60
C LEU A 251 -12.80 -9.10 -2.21
N ALA A 252 -12.57 -10.17 -1.44
CA ALA A 252 -11.95 -10.10 -0.12
C ALA A 252 -10.56 -9.47 -0.20
N ILE A 253 -9.73 -9.91 -1.14
CA ILE A 253 -8.39 -9.36 -1.39
C ILE A 253 -8.47 -7.88 -1.82
N ALA A 254 -9.38 -7.52 -2.72
CA ALA A 254 -9.56 -6.12 -3.13
C ALA A 254 -9.88 -5.22 -1.93
N LEU A 255 -10.77 -5.65 -1.06
CA LEU A 255 -11.15 -4.90 0.14
C LEU A 255 -9.99 -4.80 1.15
N ILE A 256 -9.22 -5.87 1.35
CA ILE A 256 -8.02 -5.86 2.20
C ILE A 256 -6.99 -4.86 1.64
N CYS A 257 -6.65 -4.93 0.35
CA CYS A 257 -5.73 -3.98 -0.29
C CYS A 257 -6.21 -2.53 -0.13
N ALA A 258 -7.49 -2.28 -0.39
CA ALA A 258 -8.10 -0.98 -0.25
C ALA A 258 -8.08 -0.45 1.20
N ALA A 259 -8.22 -1.32 2.21
CA ALA A 259 -8.27 -0.94 3.62
C ALA A 259 -6.89 -0.71 4.27
N THR A 260 -5.78 -1.03 3.59
CA THR A 260 -4.44 -0.77 4.14
C THR A 260 -4.16 0.72 4.26
N PRO A 261 -3.35 1.18 5.24
CA PRO A 261 -2.96 2.58 5.38
C PRO A 261 -2.08 3.05 4.21
N THR A 262 -1.79 4.34 4.14
CA THR A 262 -0.85 4.88 3.16
C THR A 262 0.57 4.34 3.36
N ALA A 263 1.37 4.30 2.28
CA ALA A 263 2.73 3.77 2.33
C ALA A 263 3.70 4.73 3.05
N PRO A 264 4.66 4.24 3.85
CA PRO A 264 5.64 5.08 4.56
C PRO A 264 6.47 5.98 3.64
N ASN A 265 6.81 5.52 2.45
CA ASN A 265 7.57 6.30 1.46
C ASN A 265 6.79 7.51 0.89
N SER A 266 5.52 7.71 1.25
CA SER A 266 4.75 8.91 0.92
C SER A 266 5.36 10.19 1.49
N TYR A 267 6.03 10.11 2.65
CA TYR A 267 6.76 11.23 3.24
C TYR A 267 7.90 11.73 2.33
N VAL A 268 8.72 10.79 1.86
CA VAL A 268 9.87 11.11 0.99
C VAL A 268 9.39 11.74 -0.30
N LEU A 269 8.36 11.17 -0.92
CA LEU A 269 7.81 11.67 -2.17
C LEU A 269 7.20 13.08 -2.01
N ALA A 270 6.46 13.33 -0.94
CA ALA A 270 5.93 14.66 -0.64
C ALA A 270 7.05 15.68 -0.47
N ARG A 271 8.12 15.34 0.27
CA ARG A 271 9.26 16.22 0.49
C ARG A 271 10.01 16.53 -0.81
N GLU A 272 10.26 15.54 -1.65
CA GLU A 272 11.01 15.70 -2.90
C GLU A 272 10.23 16.47 -3.97
N LEU A 273 8.89 16.32 -3.99
CA LEU A 273 8.04 16.88 -5.02
C LEU A 273 7.31 18.17 -4.59
N GLY A 274 7.64 18.73 -3.42
CA GLY A 274 7.11 20.01 -2.96
C GLY A 274 5.68 19.94 -2.38
N GLY A 275 5.27 18.77 -1.89
CA GLY A 275 4.07 18.60 -1.08
C GLY A 275 4.31 18.95 0.39
N ASP A 276 3.26 18.86 1.20
CA ASP A 276 3.34 19.02 2.66
C ASP A 276 3.86 17.73 3.32
N ALA A 277 5.18 17.67 3.55
CA ALA A 277 5.83 16.50 4.15
C ALA A 277 5.39 16.29 5.61
N GLY A 278 5.11 17.37 6.37
CA GLY A 278 4.60 17.27 7.73
C GLY A 278 3.22 16.59 7.78
N LEU A 279 2.32 16.98 6.88
CA LEU A 279 1.01 16.34 6.73
C LEU A 279 1.14 14.89 6.25
N ALA A 280 2.09 14.57 5.36
CA ALA A 280 2.36 13.20 4.94
C ALA A 280 2.78 12.30 6.11
N ALA A 281 3.68 12.79 6.98
CA ALA A 281 4.07 12.09 8.21
C ALA A 281 2.88 11.87 9.16
N ASN A 282 2.03 12.89 9.32
CA ASN A 282 0.81 12.80 10.12
C ASN A 282 -0.15 11.73 9.56
N PHE A 283 -0.34 11.66 8.24
CA PHE A 283 -1.18 10.63 7.60
C PHE A 283 -0.61 9.23 7.80
N ILE A 284 0.69 9.03 7.63
CA ILE A 284 1.33 7.72 7.85
C ILE A 284 1.05 7.26 9.29
N ALA A 285 1.30 8.11 10.28
CA ALA A 285 1.09 7.77 11.69
C ALA A 285 -0.39 7.52 12.00
N ALA A 286 -1.28 8.45 11.66
CA ALA A 286 -2.70 8.34 11.95
C ALA A 286 -3.35 7.14 11.25
N GLN A 287 -3.09 6.95 9.95
CA GLN A 287 -3.67 5.84 9.20
C GLN A 287 -3.14 4.48 9.67
N THR A 288 -1.85 4.36 10.02
CA THR A 288 -1.30 3.10 10.54
C THR A 288 -1.98 2.70 11.85
N LEU A 289 -2.21 3.65 12.76
CA LEU A 289 -2.89 3.38 14.03
C LEU A 289 -4.38 3.13 13.84
N LEU A 290 -5.06 3.94 13.03
CA LEU A 290 -6.49 3.74 12.75
C LEU A 290 -6.75 2.45 11.97
N ALA A 291 -5.81 1.97 11.17
CA ALA A 291 -5.93 0.70 10.46
C ALA A 291 -6.09 -0.49 11.41
N ALA A 292 -5.55 -0.43 12.63
CA ALA A 292 -5.79 -1.45 13.65
C ALA A 292 -7.28 -1.61 14.01
N LEU A 293 -8.09 -0.57 13.80
CA LEU A 293 -9.53 -0.58 14.02
C LEU A 293 -10.31 -0.79 12.71
N THR A 294 -9.89 -0.14 11.62
CA THR A 294 -10.64 -0.18 10.35
C THR A 294 -10.46 -1.48 9.58
N LEU A 295 -9.31 -2.15 9.69
CA LEU A 295 -9.09 -3.48 9.08
C LEU A 295 -10.03 -4.55 9.66
N PRO A 296 -10.23 -4.68 11.01
CA PRO A 296 -11.25 -5.56 11.55
C PRO A 296 -12.67 -5.24 11.09
N LEU A 297 -13.01 -3.96 10.92
CA LEU A 297 -14.32 -3.57 10.37
C LEU A 297 -14.48 -4.03 8.92
N THR A 298 -13.47 -3.81 8.09
CA THR A 298 -13.46 -4.29 6.70
C THR A 298 -13.58 -5.82 6.64
N TRP A 299 -12.87 -6.52 7.53
CA TRP A 299 -12.99 -7.98 7.64
C TRP A 299 -14.41 -8.42 8.03
N GLY A 300 -15.06 -7.70 8.95
CA GLY A 300 -16.47 -7.93 9.30
C GLY A 300 -17.39 -7.81 8.09
N VAL A 301 -17.15 -6.83 7.21
CA VAL A 301 -17.90 -6.67 5.94
C VAL A 301 -17.65 -7.85 5.00
N ILE A 302 -16.40 -8.30 4.86
CA ILE A 302 -16.03 -9.46 4.03
C ILE A 302 -16.78 -10.72 4.49
N LEU A 303 -16.82 -10.98 5.80
CA LEU A 303 -17.56 -12.10 6.37
C LEU A 303 -19.07 -11.97 6.17
N TRP A 304 -19.63 -10.78 6.35
CA TRP A 304 -21.06 -10.53 6.15
C TRP A 304 -21.50 -10.75 4.71
N LEU A 305 -20.63 -10.47 3.76
CA LEU A 305 -20.87 -10.72 2.31
C LEU A 305 -20.70 -12.18 1.92
N GLY A 306 -20.18 -13.05 2.80
CA GLY A 306 -19.85 -14.43 2.46
C GLY A 306 -18.76 -14.54 1.38
N ALA A 307 -17.85 -13.57 1.34
CA ALA A 307 -16.78 -13.57 0.35
C ALA A 307 -15.62 -14.54 0.68
N VAL A 308 -15.66 -15.14 1.89
CA VAL A 308 -14.70 -16.15 2.37
C VAL A 308 -15.40 -17.09 3.34
#